data_30e1b1f841989aa32a5e8971df0ef3f1
#
_entry.id   30e1b1f841989aa32a5e8971df0ef3f1
#
_cell.length_a   1.000
_cell.length_b   1.000
_cell.length_c   1.000
_cell.angle_alpha   90.00
_cell.angle_beta   90.00
_cell.angle_gamma   90.00
#
_symmetry.space_group_name_H-M   'P 1'
#
loop_
_entity.id
_entity.type
_entity.pdbx_description
1 polymer ?
#
loop_
_entity_poly.entity_id
_entity_poly.type
_entity_poly.pdbx_seq_one_letter_code
_entity_poly.pdbx_strand_id
1 'polypeptide(L)'
;SLINNSAATIHLGNFGFKTKNKSFVMIQNILPFEKKDFKNIVLRYFVHKSFKQSDYVIYQLDHVTESIKKHFHNKLIGIGEIKKSLKNLNPQVGIISIISNIRNKNSTFLQNVLDEVSNANPNIKITKITSEEANKDVSSKNFLQSLKEHSIYFHASFYETVGLPLYEASSNGLFVVGPDKNYMNYFDNGNSAKYSENNVSSAVLQIQK
;
A
#
# COMPACT_ATOMS: atom_id res chain seq x y z
N SER A 1 -33.90 11.70 -2.31
CA SER A 1 -32.59 11.43 -1.67
C SER A 1 -31.48 12.19 -2.41
N LEU A 2 -30.46 12.63 -1.73
CA LEU A 2 -29.32 13.37 -2.29
C LEU A 2 -28.65 12.64 -3.46
N ILE A 3 -28.64 11.29 -3.43
CA ILE A 3 -28.04 10.44 -4.47
C ILE A 3 -28.76 10.59 -5.82
N ASN A 4 -30.05 10.82 -5.82
CA ASN A 4 -30.83 10.93 -7.06
C ASN A 4 -30.68 12.27 -7.77
N ASN A 5 -30.16 13.30 -7.09
CA ASN A 5 -29.95 14.64 -7.63
C ASN A 5 -28.50 14.91 -8.02
N SER A 6 -27.58 13.97 -7.81
CA SER A 6 -26.16 14.10 -8.18
C SER A 6 -25.95 13.73 -9.65
N ALA A 7 -24.99 14.36 -10.32
CA ALA A 7 -24.61 14.04 -11.72
C ALA A 7 -23.92 12.65 -11.82
N ALA A 8 -23.24 12.22 -10.77
CA ALA A 8 -22.58 10.94 -10.68
C ALA A 8 -22.45 10.49 -9.21
N THR A 9 -22.25 9.20 -8.99
CA THR A 9 -22.02 8.62 -7.65
C THR A 9 -20.70 7.86 -7.66
N ILE A 10 -19.81 8.17 -6.72
CA ILE A 10 -18.55 7.45 -6.53
C ILE A 10 -18.64 6.67 -5.21
N HIS A 11 -18.51 5.35 -5.31
CA HIS A 11 -18.43 4.45 -4.16
C HIS A 11 -16.97 4.25 -3.78
N LEU A 12 -16.56 4.74 -2.63
CA LEU A 12 -15.21 4.54 -2.08
C LEU A 12 -15.15 3.19 -1.37
N GLY A 13 -14.44 2.25 -1.98
CA GLY A 13 -14.34 0.85 -1.54
C GLY A 13 -14.77 -0.12 -2.65
N ASN A 14 -14.61 -1.42 -2.39
CA ASN A 14 -14.87 -2.45 -3.40
C ASN A 14 -16.37 -2.72 -3.65
N PHE A 15 -17.25 -2.02 -2.94
CA PHE A 15 -18.69 -2.25 -3.03
C PHE A 15 -19.41 -0.99 -3.49
N GLY A 16 -20.32 -1.18 -4.43
CA GLY A 16 -21.22 -0.16 -4.94
C GLY A 16 -22.57 -0.77 -5.31
N PHE A 17 -23.50 0.07 -5.65
CA PHE A 17 -24.83 -0.31 -6.11
C PHE A 17 -25.24 0.51 -7.32
N LYS A 18 -26.20 0.00 -8.08
CA LYS A 18 -26.74 0.70 -9.23
C LYS A 18 -27.46 1.97 -8.78
N THR A 19 -27.15 3.09 -9.44
CA THR A 19 -27.81 4.38 -9.24
C THR A 19 -28.54 4.81 -10.52
N LYS A 20 -29.40 5.82 -10.46
CA LYS A 20 -30.04 6.40 -11.66
C LYS A 20 -29.04 7.12 -12.54
N ASN A 21 -27.99 7.70 -11.93
CA ASN A 21 -26.91 8.43 -12.59
C ASN A 21 -25.68 7.54 -12.76
N LYS A 22 -24.67 8.03 -13.46
CA LYS A 22 -23.41 7.30 -13.62
C LYS A 22 -22.81 6.91 -12.28
N SER A 23 -22.46 5.64 -12.15
CA SER A 23 -21.91 5.04 -10.95
C SER A 23 -20.48 4.56 -11.16
N PHE A 24 -19.61 4.92 -10.22
CA PHE A 24 -18.21 4.55 -10.18
C PHE A 24 -17.93 3.78 -8.90
N VAL A 25 -17.16 2.70 -8.98
CA VAL A 25 -16.69 1.96 -7.81
C VAL A 25 -15.17 1.96 -7.81
N MET A 26 -14.57 2.39 -6.70
CA MET A 26 -13.12 2.44 -6.55
C MET A 26 -12.60 1.18 -5.87
N ILE A 27 -11.56 0.57 -6.45
CA ILE A 27 -10.88 -0.58 -5.84
C ILE A 27 -9.95 -0.07 -4.74
N GLN A 28 -10.22 -0.45 -3.50
CA GLN A 28 -9.39 -0.14 -2.35
C GLN A 28 -8.79 -1.38 -1.67
N ASN A 29 -9.31 -2.56 -1.98
CA ASN A 29 -8.84 -3.81 -1.39
C ASN A 29 -8.69 -4.89 -2.47
N ILE A 30 -7.46 -5.31 -2.72
CA ILE A 30 -7.11 -6.32 -3.71
C ILE A 30 -7.22 -7.76 -3.15
N LEU A 31 -7.29 -7.94 -1.84
CA LEU A 31 -7.29 -9.27 -1.20
C LEU A 31 -8.33 -10.25 -1.76
N PRO A 32 -9.57 -9.84 -2.09
CA PRO A 32 -10.55 -10.74 -2.69
C PRO A 32 -10.09 -11.35 -4.01
N PHE A 33 -9.17 -10.70 -4.72
CA PHE A 33 -8.65 -11.18 -6.01
C PHE A 33 -7.36 -12.00 -5.87
N GLU A 34 -6.54 -11.70 -4.87
CA GLU A 34 -5.24 -12.32 -4.64
C GLU A 34 -5.32 -13.60 -3.78
N LYS A 35 -6.22 -13.64 -2.80
CA LYS A 35 -6.36 -14.78 -1.89
C LYS A 35 -7.43 -15.78 -2.35
N LYS A 36 -7.14 -17.08 -2.12
CA LYS A 36 -8.02 -18.19 -2.51
C LYS A 36 -8.77 -18.83 -1.32
N ASP A 37 -8.71 -18.25 -0.13
CA ASP A 37 -9.48 -18.74 1.01
C ASP A 37 -10.98 -18.47 0.84
N PHE A 38 -11.81 -19.25 1.55
CA PHE A 38 -13.27 -19.21 1.43
C PHE A 38 -13.85 -17.81 1.62
N LYS A 39 -13.36 -17.06 2.61
CA LYS A 39 -13.81 -15.70 2.88
C LYS A 39 -13.58 -14.78 1.66
N ASN A 40 -12.39 -14.84 1.06
CA ASN A 40 -12.03 -14.01 -0.08
C ASN A 40 -12.75 -14.46 -1.37
N ILE A 41 -13.06 -15.75 -1.53
CA ILE A 41 -13.91 -16.24 -2.63
C ILE A 41 -15.30 -15.65 -2.54
N VAL A 42 -15.93 -15.68 -1.36
CA VAL A 42 -17.26 -15.10 -1.13
C VAL A 42 -17.24 -13.59 -1.35
N LEU A 43 -16.24 -12.88 -0.78
CA LEU A 43 -16.08 -11.44 -1.00
C LEU A 43 -15.90 -11.12 -2.48
N ARG A 44 -15.10 -11.89 -3.21
CA ARG A 44 -14.92 -11.73 -4.66
C ARG A 44 -16.23 -11.80 -5.42
N TYR A 45 -17.10 -12.74 -5.08
CA TYR A 45 -18.42 -12.84 -5.70
C TYR A 45 -19.23 -11.54 -5.55
N PHE A 46 -19.28 -10.98 -4.33
CA PHE A 46 -20.01 -9.72 -4.08
C PHE A 46 -19.34 -8.52 -4.76
N VAL A 47 -18.01 -8.46 -4.76
CA VAL A 47 -17.26 -7.42 -5.48
C VAL A 47 -17.53 -7.49 -6.97
N HIS A 48 -17.50 -8.68 -7.57
CA HIS A 48 -17.86 -8.88 -8.98
C HIS A 48 -19.29 -8.42 -9.29
N LYS A 49 -20.24 -8.75 -8.43
CA LYS A 49 -21.64 -8.30 -8.57
C LYS A 49 -21.73 -6.77 -8.53
N SER A 50 -21.03 -6.14 -7.59
CA SER A 50 -20.93 -4.70 -7.45
C SER A 50 -20.34 -4.04 -8.71
N PHE A 51 -19.21 -4.56 -9.23
CA PHE A 51 -18.56 -4.02 -10.42
C PHE A 51 -19.43 -4.18 -11.68
N LYS A 52 -20.18 -5.30 -11.80
CA LYS A 52 -21.13 -5.48 -12.91
C LYS A 52 -22.27 -4.46 -12.90
N GLN A 53 -22.70 -4.04 -11.72
CA GLN A 53 -23.80 -3.08 -11.53
C GLN A 53 -23.34 -1.62 -11.73
N SER A 54 -22.05 -1.34 -11.63
CA SER A 54 -21.47 -0.02 -11.81
C SER A 54 -21.15 0.23 -13.28
N ASP A 55 -21.19 1.50 -13.70
CA ASP A 55 -20.81 1.89 -15.07
C ASP A 55 -19.30 1.82 -15.25
N TYR A 56 -18.54 2.21 -14.21
CA TYR A 56 -17.08 2.24 -14.25
C TYR A 56 -16.47 1.71 -12.95
N VAL A 57 -15.27 1.14 -13.08
CA VAL A 57 -14.43 0.68 -11.97
C VAL A 57 -13.14 1.49 -11.98
N ILE A 58 -12.91 2.23 -10.89
CA ILE A 58 -11.72 3.08 -10.73
C ILE A 58 -10.60 2.26 -10.08
N TYR A 59 -9.42 2.33 -10.64
CA TYR A 59 -8.21 1.77 -10.03
C TYR A 59 -7.11 2.83 -9.90
N GLN A 60 -6.21 2.63 -8.96
CA GLN A 60 -5.15 3.59 -8.62
C GLN A 60 -3.83 3.24 -9.31
N LEU A 61 -3.45 1.96 -9.33
CA LEU A 61 -2.20 1.48 -9.91
C LEU A 61 -2.46 0.26 -10.81
N ASP A 62 -1.69 0.14 -11.89
CA ASP A 62 -1.91 -0.86 -12.95
C ASP A 62 -1.86 -2.30 -12.46
N HIS A 63 -1.00 -2.63 -11.47
CA HIS A 63 -0.95 -4.00 -10.93
C HIS A 63 -2.30 -4.48 -10.37
N VAL A 64 -3.15 -3.55 -9.91
CA VAL A 64 -4.51 -3.87 -9.42
C VAL A 64 -5.39 -4.40 -10.55
N THR A 65 -5.14 -3.94 -11.78
CA THR A 65 -5.96 -4.34 -12.94
C THR A 65 -5.66 -5.75 -13.44
N GLU A 66 -4.46 -6.27 -13.24
CA GLU A 66 -4.05 -7.57 -13.77
C GLU A 66 -5.00 -8.69 -13.34
N SER A 67 -5.41 -8.68 -12.07
CA SER A 67 -6.35 -9.65 -11.51
C SER A 67 -7.80 -9.48 -11.95
N ILE A 68 -8.18 -8.32 -12.45
CA ILE A 68 -9.59 -7.98 -12.77
C ILE A 68 -9.87 -7.68 -14.25
N LYS A 69 -8.84 -7.36 -15.04
CA LYS A 69 -8.95 -7.02 -16.48
C LYS A 69 -9.80 -7.98 -17.27
N LYS A 70 -9.64 -9.28 -17.03
CA LYS A 70 -10.37 -10.34 -17.75
C LYS A 70 -11.88 -10.20 -17.67
N HIS A 71 -12.40 -9.55 -16.63
CA HIS A 71 -13.83 -9.47 -16.34
C HIS A 71 -14.43 -8.08 -16.59
N PHE A 72 -13.62 -7.02 -16.59
CA PHE A 72 -14.12 -5.64 -16.54
C PHE A 72 -13.37 -4.67 -17.46
N HIS A 73 -12.67 -5.18 -18.49
CA HIS A 73 -11.78 -4.38 -19.35
C HIS A 73 -12.39 -3.05 -19.82
N ASN A 74 -13.63 -3.07 -20.29
CA ASN A 74 -14.30 -1.88 -20.84
C ASN A 74 -14.82 -0.88 -19.78
N LYS A 75 -14.69 -1.22 -18.50
CA LYS A 75 -15.18 -0.39 -17.39
C LYS A 75 -14.06 0.19 -16.53
N LEU A 76 -12.81 -0.13 -16.81
CA LEU A 76 -11.66 0.28 -16.00
C LEU A 76 -11.21 1.69 -16.31
N ILE A 77 -11.08 2.52 -15.28
CA ILE A 77 -10.56 3.88 -15.36
C ILE A 77 -9.41 4.03 -14.37
N GLY A 78 -8.21 4.33 -14.88
CA GLY A 78 -7.06 4.67 -14.05
C GLY A 78 -7.12 6.13 -13.59
N ILE A 79 -6.78 6.40 -12.33
CA ILE A 79 -6.77 7.76 -11.77
C ILE A 79 -5.38 8.38 -11.71
N GLY A 80 -4.45 7.90 -12.51
CA GLY A 80 -3.20 8.58 -12.77
C GLY A 80 -1.98 7.98 -12.07
N GLU A 81 -0.83 8.52 -12.42
CA GLU A 81 0.47 8.14 -11.89
C GLU A 81 0.75 8.84 -10.57
N ILE A 82 1.40 8.12 -9.66
CA ILE A 82 1.98 8.71 -8.46
C ILE A 82 3.19 9.54 -8.88
N LYS A 83 3.12 10.87 -8.75
CA LYS A 83 4.28 11.73 -9.01
C LYS A 83 5.36 11.48 -7.97
N LYS A 84 6.54 11.09 -8.46
CA LYS A 84 7.72 10.84 -7.63
C LYS A 84 8.42 12.17 -7.37
N SER A 85 8.58 12.53 -6.10
CA SER A 85 9.42 13.67 -5.70
C SER A 85 10.70 13.14 -5.09
N LEU A 86 11.84 13.35 -5.74
CA LEU A 86 13.14 13.09 -5.16
C LEU A 86 13.50 14.32 -4.30
N LYS A 87 13.42 14.19 -3.00
CA LYS A 87 13.96 15.15 -2.05
C LYS A 87 15.27 14.60 -1.47
N ASN A 88 16.15 15.51 -1.06
CA ASN A 88 17.41 15.14 -0.44
C ASN A 88 17.19 14.25 0.78
N LEU A 89 17.90 13.16 0.83
CA LEU A 89 17.92 12.24 1.96
C LEU A 89 18.44 12.94 3.22
N ASN A 90 17.82 12.65 4.34
CA ASN A 90 18.35 13.04 5.64
C ASN A 90 19.66 12.29 5.88
N PRO A 91 20.76 12.97 6.26
CA PRO A 91 22.04 12.32 6.52
C PRO A 91 22.04 11.39 7.74
N GLN A 92 21.04 11.47 8.62
CA GLN A 92 20.92 10.53 9.74
C GLN A 92 20.33 9.20 9.27
N VAL A 93 21.13 8.13 9.42
CA VAL A 93 20.67 6.78 9.11
C VAL A 93 19.68 6.31 10.17
N GLY A 94 18.42 6.24 9.82
CA GLY A 94 17.36 5.73 10.68
C GLY A 94 16.32 4.97 9.87
N ILE A 95 15.71 3.97 10.49
CA ILE A 95 14.67 3.14 9.88
C ILE A 95 13.33 3.44 10.52
N ILE A 96 12.33 3.68 9.70
CA ILE A 96 10.94 3.78 10.15
C ILE A 96 10.09 2.71 9.48
N SER A 97 9.15 2.13 10.25
CA SER A 97 8.23 1.11 9.77
C SER A 97 6.86 1.23 10.43
N ILE A 98 5.82 0.75 9.76
CA ILE A 98 4.48 0.66 10.33
C ILE A 98 4.19 -0.77 10.76
N ILE A 99 3.86 -0.94 12.04
CA ILE A 99 3.42 -2.21 12.63
C ILE A 99 1.89 -2.26 12.63
N SER A 100 1.32 -3.40 12.30
CA SER A 100 -0.13 -3.60 12.28
C SER A 100 -0.49 -5.01 12.71
N ASN A 101 -1.58 -5.15 13.45
CA ASN A 101 -2.17 -6.45 13.81
C ASN A 101 -2.86 -7.14 12.62
N ILE A 102 -2.94 -6.50 11.46
CA ILE A 102 -3.52 -7.07 10.26
C ILE A 102 -2.55 -8.10 9.65
N ARG A 103 -2.99 -9.34 9.50
CA ARG A 103 -2.16 -10.48 9.08
C ARG A 103 -1.34 -10.24 7.79
N ASN A 104 -1.91 -9.54 6.80
CA ASN A 104 -1.21 -9.26 5.54
C ASN A 104 -0.09 -8.22 5.66
N LYS A 105 0.01 -7.52 6.79
CA LYS A 105 1.09 -6.56 7.05
C LYS A 105 2.38 -7.22 7.55
N ASN A 106 2.34 -8.52 7.84
CA ASN A 106 3.50 -9.36 8.17
C ASN A 106 4.38 -8.81 9.32
N SER A 107 3.73 -8.34 10.38
CA SER A 107 4.43 -7.64 11.48
C SER A 107 5.45 -8.50 12.22
N THR A 108 5.26 -9.82 12.30
CA THR A 108 6.24 -10.73 12.90
C THR A 108 7.54 -10.76 12.09
N PHE A 109 7.43 -10.87 10.77
CA PHE A 109 8.60 -10.81 9.89
C PHE A 109 9.31 -9.45 9.99
N LEU A 110 8.53 -8.36 9.96
CA LEU A 110 9.03 -7.00 10.12
C LEU A 110 9.84 -6.88 11.43
N GLN A 111 9.30 -7.37 12.54
CA GLN A 111 9.98 -7.34 13.83
C GLN A 111 11.29 -8.11 13.79
N ASN A 112 11.30 -9.35 13.27
CA ASN A 112 12.52 -10.16 13.16
C ASN A 112 13.62 -9.47 12.35
N VAL A 113 13.27 -8.82 11.23
CA VAL A 113 14.23 -8.05 10.42
C VAL A 113 14.81 -6.89 11.20
N LEU A 114 13.96 -6.09 11.86
CA LEU A 114 14.40 -4.92 12.62
C LEU A 114 15.27 -5.30 13.83
N ASP A 115 14.98 -6.43 14.48
CA ASP A 115 15.77 -6.95 15.58
C ASP A 115 17.16 -7.41 15.10
N GLU A 116 17.24 -8.09 13.95
CA GLU A 116 18.52 -8.49 13.37
C GLU A 116 19.36 -7.27 12.94
N VAL A 117 18.73 -6.25 12.34
CA VAL A 117 19.41 -4.99 12.00
C VAL A 117 19.92 -4.28 13.26
N SER A 118 19.11 -4.21 14.31
CA SER A 118 19.49 -3.59 15.58
C SER A 118 20.65 -4.33 16.26
N ASN A 119 20.64 -5.66 16.22
CA ASN A 119 21.75 -6.46 16.76
C ASN A 119 23.06 -6.24 15.98
N ALA A 120 22.97 -6.12 14.66
CA ALA A 120 24.14 -5.87 13.82
C ALA A 120 24.66 -4.41 13.93
N ASN A 121 23.78 -3.45 14.20
CA ASN A 121 24.12 -2.04 14.38
C ASN A 121 23.30 -1.40 15.51
N PRO A 122 23.76 -1.51 16.77
CA PRO A 122 23.04 -0.99 17.94
C PRO A 122 22.79 0.52 17.96
N ASN A 123 23.52 1.28 17.14
CA ASN A 123 23.41 2.73 17.08
C ASN A 123 22.38 3.22 16.04
N ILE A 124 21.78 2.31 15.25
CA ILE A 124 20.78 2.70 14.26
C ILE A 124 19.47 3.10 14.94
N LYS A 125 18.94 4.26 14.61
CA LYS A 125 17.63 4.70 15.09
C LYS A 125 16.53 3.87 14.40
N ILE A 126 15.73 3.12 15.17
CA ILE A 126 14.58 2.38 14.67
C ILE A 126 13.31 2.93 15.29
N THR A 127 12.38 3.39 14.44
CA THR A 127 11.08 3.88 14.87
C THR A 127 9.98 2.98 14.31
N LYS A 128 9.13 2.48 15.22
CA LYS A 128 7.97 1.64 14.90
C LYS A 128 6.71 2.43 15.23
N ILE A 129 5.84 2.62 14.25
CA ILE A 129 4.57 3.33 14.40
C ILE A 129 3.45 2.31 14.22
N THR A 130 2.46 2.31 15.10
CA THR A 130 1.29 1.43 14.93
C THR A 130 0.40 1.95 13.81
N SER A 131 -0.33 1.04 13.14
CA SER A 131 -1.29 1.44 12.11
C SER A 131 -2.42 2.31 12.67
N GLU A 132 -2.73 2.20 13.95
CA GLU A 132 -3.70 3.04 14.64
C GLU A 132 -3.18 4.47 14.82
N GLU A 133 -1.91 4.61 15.19
CA GLU A 133 -1.23 5.91 15.27
C GLU A 133 -1.09 6.54 13.89
N ALA A 134 -0.75 5.78 12.86
CA ALA A 134 -0.60 6.31 11.50
C ALA A 134 -1.92 6.79 10.87
N ASN A 135 -3.08 6.27 11.30
CA ASN A 135 -4.38 6.58 10.72
C ASN A 135 -5.20 7.65 11.46
N LYS A 136 -4.78 8.09 12.65
CA LYS A 136 -5.46 9.20 13.36
C LYS A 136 -4.98 10.53 12.80
N ASP A 137 -5.86 11.52 12.64
CA ASP A 137 -5.52 12.83 12.02
C ASP A 137 -4.33 13.54 12.67
N VAL A 138 -4.19 13.44 13.99
CA VAL A 138 -3.05 14.00 14.73
C VAL A 138 -1.78 13.20 14.46
N SER A 139 -1.89 11.90 14.29
CA SER A 139 -0.75 10.99 14.14
C SER A 139 -0.29 10.81 12.70
N SER A 140 -1.13 11.11 11.70
CA SER A 140 -0.66 11.24 10.32
C SER A 140 0.34 12.39 10.17
N LYS A 141 0.14 13.50 10.89
CA LYS A 141 1.15 14.57 11.00
C LYS A 141 2.41 14.10 11.71
N ASN A 142 2.29 13.31 12.76
CA ASN A 142 3.41 12.73 13.50
C ASN A 142 4.17 11.72 12.62
N PHE A 143 3.47 10.88 11.85
CA PHE A 143 4.10 9.99 10.90
C PHE A 143 4.89 10.75 9.82
N LEU A 144 4.28 11.73 9.18
CA LEU A 144 4.96 12.59 8.18
C LEU A 144 6.14 13.36 8.76
N GLN A 145 6.04 13.80 10.02
CA GLN A 145 7.17 14.41 10.71
C GLN A 145 8.28 13.39 10.97
N SER A 146 7.93 12.18 11.44
CA SER A 146 8.90 11.11 11.67
C SER A 146 9.61 10.67 10.38
N LEU A 147 8.95 10.71 9.21
CA LEU A 147 9.61 10.43 7.94
C LEU A 147 10.80 11.36 7.69
N LYS A 148 10.73 12.62 8.12
CA LYS A 148 11.80 13.61 7.93
C LYS A 148 13.04 13.33 8.80
N GLU A 149 12.89 12.51 9.83
CA GLU A 149 13.95 12.15 10.78
C GLU A 149 14.64 10.82 10.44
N HIS A 150 14.21 10.17 9.35
CA HIS A 150 14.68 8.85 8.94
C HIS A 150 15.11 8.87 7.47
N SER A 151 15.97 7.93 7.11
CA SER A 151 16.43 7.76 5.72
C SER A 151 15.88 6.52 5.03
N ILE A 152 15.40 5.54 5.79
CA ILE A 152 14.89 4.27 5.27
C ILE A 152 13.48 4.03 5.76
N TYR A 153 12.57 3.69 4.84
CA TYR A 153 11.26 3.10 5.15
C TYR A 153 11.28 1.62 4.84
N PHE A 154 11.14 0.78 5.88
CA PHE A 154 11.04 -0.67 5.71
C PHE A 154 9.60 -1.13 5.70
N HIS A 155 9.21 -1.85 4.65
CA HIS A 155 7.84 -2.31 4.41
C HIS A 155 7.78 -3.83 4.27
N ALA A 156 6.82 -4.46 4.97
CA ALA A 156 6.70 -5.93 5.00
C ALA A 156 5.34 -6.48 4.53
N SER A 157 4.45 -5.64 4.01
CA SER A 157 3.12 -6.08 3.61
C SER A 157 3.15 -7.02 2.40
N PHE A 158 2.36 -8.10 2.47
CA PHE A 158 2.23 -9.03 1.34
C PHE A 158 1.40 -8.46 0.18
N TYR A 159 0.42 -7.60 0.48
CA TYR A 159 -0.52 -7.08 -0.49
C TYR A 159 -0.80 -5.61 -0.24
N GLU A 160 -0.65 -4.80 -1.27
CA GLU A 160 -1.00 -3.39 -1.24
C GLU A 160 -1.79 -3.00 -2.50
N THR A 161 -2.74 -2.12 -2.36
CA THR A 161 -3.44 -1.49 -3.48
C THR A 161 -2.64 -0.30 -3.99
N VAL A 162 -2.24 0.58 -3.07
CA VAL A 162 -1.38 1.74 -3.33
C VAL A 162 -0.17 1.73 -2.41
N GLY A 163 -0.36 1.32 -1.15
CA GLY A 163 0.67 1.44 -0.12
C GLY A 163 0.93 2.90 0.24
N LEU A 164 -0.09 3.61 0.74
CA LEU A 164 0.04 5.03 1.10
C LEU A 164 1.31 5.35 1.89
N PRO A 165 1.69 4.57 2.92
CA PRO A 165 2.93 4.83 3.65
C PRO A 165 4.19 4.69 2.79
N LEU A 166 4.20 3.76 1.81
CA LEU A 166 5.29 3.65 0.84
C LEU A 166 5.40 4.90 -0.02
N TYR A 167 4.24 5.38 -0.50
CA TYR A 167 4.17 6.59 -1.30
C TYR A 167 4.63 7.82 -0.50
N GLU A 168 4.16 7.97 0.73
CA GLU A 168 4.55 9.06 1.62
C GLU A 168 6.05 9.03 1.92
N ALA A 169 6.61 7.85 2.24
CA ALA A 169 8.05 7.69 2.47
C ALA A 169 8.87 8.04 1.21
N SER A 170 8.52 7.47 0.06
CA SER A 170 9.19 7.75 -1.21
C SER A 170 9.11 9.23 -1.60
N SER A 171 7.93 9.87 -1.39
CA SER A 171 7.72 11.29 -1.68
C SER A 171 8.50 12.22 -0.75
N ASN A 172 8.84 11.76 0.45
CA ASN A 172 9.72 12.48 1.39
C ASN A 172 11.21 12.14 1.20
N GLY A 173 11.55 11.34 0.19
CA GLY A 173 12.92 11.05 -0.20
C GLY A 173 13.59 9.91 0.58
N LEU A 174 12.82 9.11 1.33
CA LEU A 174 13.37 7.95 2.02
C LEU A 174 13.71 6.84 1.02
N PHE A 175 14.76 6.10 1.31
CA PHE A 175 15.03 4.84 0.63
C PHE A 175 14.00 3.80 1.06
N VAL A 176 13.29 3.22 0.10
CA VAL A 176 12.18 2.30 0.39
C VAL A 176 12.64 0.86 0.20
N VAL A 177 12.56 0.05 1.26
CA VAL A 177 12.87 -1.38 1.22
C VAL A 177 11.58 -2.17 1.40
N GLY A 178 11.22 -3.00 0.43
CA GLY A 178 9.99 -3.79 0.45
C GLY A 178 10.14 -5.18 -0.17
N PRO A 179 9.11 -6.05 -0.06
CA PRO A 179 9.16 -7.39 -0.64
C PRO A 179 9.14 -7.32 -2.18
N ASP A 180 9.71 -8.34 -2.83
CA ASP A 180 9.63 -8.46 -4.29
C ASP A 180 8.19 -8.79 -4.74
N LYS A 181 7.39 -7.74 -4.85
CA LYS A 181 5.98 -7.75 -5.26
C LYS A 181 5.72 -6.69 -6.33
N ASN A 182 4.72 -6.93 -7.17
CA ASN A 182 4.39 -6.04 -8.29
C ASN A 182 4.15 -4.59 -7.89
N TYR A 183 3.55 -4.34 -6.71
CA TYR A 183 3.33 -2.98 -6.25
C TYR A 183 4.64 -2.23 -5.95
N MET A 184 5.74 -2.92 -5.62
CA MET A 184 7.04 -2.30 -5.41
C MET A 184 7.66 -1.74 -6.69
N ASN A 185 7.25 -2.21 -7.88
CA ASN A 185 7.74 -1.69 -9.15
C ASN A 185 7.44 -0.20 -9.34
N TYR A 186 6.39 0.33 -8.70
CA TYR A 186 6.05 1.76 -8.75
C TYR A 186 7.04 2.64 -7.98
N PHE A 187 7.82 2.05 -7.09
CA PHE A 187 8.83 2.75 -6.29
C PHE A 187 10.25 2.53 -6.82
N ASP A 188 10.40 1.78 -7.92
CA ASP A 188 11.68 1.47 -8.55
C ASP A 188 12.19 2.66 -9.38
N ASN A 189 12.77 3.64 -8.69
CA ASN A 189 13.28 4.88 -9.26
C ASN A 189 14.75 5.16 -8.87
N GLY A 190 15.50 4.12 -8.52
CA GLY A 190 16.84 4.22 -7.98
C GLY A 190 16.92 4.52 -6.48
N ASN A 191 15.77 4.71 -5.81
CA ASN A 191 15.70 4.97 -4.37
C ASN A 191 14.87 3.91 -3.64
N SER A 192 14.92 2.67 -4.12
CA SER A 192 14.27 1.53 -3.50
C SER A 192 15.04 0.24 -3.68
N ALA A 193 14.79 -0.72 -2.82
CA ALA A 193 15.31 -2.09 -2.94
C ALA A 193 14.20 -3.11 -2.64
N LYS A 194 14.32 -4.28 -3.26
CA LYS A 194 13.42 -5.40 -3.06
C LYS A 194 14.15 -6.55 -2.39
N TYR A 195 13.48 -7.20 -1.45
CA TYR A 195 13.98 -8.40 -0.78
C TYR A 195 13.12 -9.62 -1.12
N SER A 196 13.71 -10.81 -1.07
CA SER A 196 13.01 -12.07 -1.25
C SER A 196 11.99 -12.29 -0.15
N GLU A 197 10.75 -12.61 -0.50
CA GLU A 197 9.63 -12.75 0.43
C GLU A 197 9.94 -13.73 1.55
N ASN A 198 9.62 -13.35 2.79
CA ASN A 198 9.88 -14.12 4.03
C ASN A 198 11.35 -14.48 4.29
N ASN A 199 12.29 -13.83 3.63
CA ASN A 199 13.72 -14.05 3.84
C ASN A 199 14.32 -12.88 4.63
N VAL A 200 14.54 -13.09 5.94
CA VAL A 200 15.07 -12.08 6.86
C VAL A 200 16.45 -11.60 6.40
N SER A 201 17.38 -12.50 6.10
CA SER A 201 18.73 -12.14 5.68
C SER A 201 18.73 -11.34 4.37
N SER A 202 17.82 -11.67 3.43
CA SER A 202 17.65 -10.87 2.20
C SER A 202 17.19 -9.45 2.52
N ALA A 203 16.24 -9.28 3.46
CA ALA A 203 15.75 -7.97 3.85
C ALA A 203 16.82 -7.14 4.57
N VAL A 204 17.55 -7.74 5.51
CA VAL A 204 18.68 -7.11 6.23
C VAL A 204 19.74 -6.64 5.24
N LEU A 205 20.12 -7.47 4.27
CA LEU A 205 21.09 -7.10 3.24
C LEU A 205 20.67 -5.87 2.43
N GLN A 206 19.38 -5.73 2.10
CA GLN A 206 18.89 -4.57 1.36
C GLN A 206 18.83 -3.29 2.21
N ILE A 207 18.65 -3.41 3.52
CA ILE A 207 18.66 -2.29 4.46
C ILE A 207 20.10 -1.77 4.69
N GLN A 208 21.08 -2.64 4.62
CA GLN A 208 22.50 -2.32 4.90
C GLN A 208 23.29 -1.80 3.68
N LYS A 209 22.68 -1.81 2.48
CA LYS A 209 23.28 -1.24 1.26
C LYS A 209 23.17 0.28 1.22
#